data_ec09afb1ffa89656b7c8ca11bb2d0e8a
#
_entry.id   ec09afb1ffa89656b7c8ca11bb2d0e8a
#
_cell.length_a   1.000
_cell.length_b   1.000
_cell.length_c   1.000
_cell.angle_alpha   90.00
_cell.angle_beta   90.00
_cell.angle_gamma   90.00
#
_symmetry.space_group_name_H-M   'P 1'
#
loop_
_entity.id
_entity.type
_entity.pdbx_description
1 polymer ?
#
loop_
_entity_poly.entity_id
_entity_poly.type
_entity_poly.pdbx_seq_one_letter_code
_entity_poly.pdbx_strand_id
1 'polypeptide(L)'
;MILMTGKEVAEAIKPTTKTSLSLAIVFASNNSASKTYANSLIKLAEKLDIPTKLVELDENVTYDEVAECLKSLSNDETVGNILPLMPFPKHINKNVLGYLAPEKDLDNLLGINLWKDYFDNLGGTPQACIYTLKHYGIDLTGKHVVVIGRSNVVGLPLANYLILNDATVTVCHTKTRDLSSFTKQADIIISAAGKAGIVTKDMVKDGVVIVDVGINFKDGKICGDVDANVMEKASAFTPVPNGIGVVSNMAIMKKHRKLCSWNG
;
A
#
# COMPACT_ATOMS: atom_id res chain seq x y z
N MET A 1 -11.70 -0.79 22.89
CA MET A 1 -11.01 -1.00 21.59
C MET A 1 -11.44 0.09 20.62
N ILE A 2 -10.48 0.69 19.91
CA ILE A 2 -10.72 1.67 18.84
C ILE A 2 -10.81 0.92 17.51
N LEU A 3 -11.91 1.07 16.77
CA LEU A 3 -12.01 0.58 15.40
C LEU A 3 -11.45 1.64 14.45
N MET A 4 -10.27 1.41 13.90
CA MET A 4 -9.55 2.35 13.02
C MET A 4 -10.09 2.26 11.59
N THR A 5 -11.21 2.98 11.32
CA THR A 5 -11.87 2.94 10.01
C THR A 5 -11.13 3.77 8.97
N GLY A 6 -11.01 3.25 7.76
CA GLY A 6 -10.30 3.93 6.68
C GLY A 6 -11.01 5.18 6.15
N LYS A 7 -12.34 5.28 6.32
CA LYS A 7 -13.14 6.41 5.81
C LYS A 7 -12.73 7.73 6.44
N GLU A 8 -12.61 7.77 7.77
CA GLU A 8 -12.23 8.99 8.51
C GLU A 8 -10.83 9.45 8.14
N VAL A 9 -9.88 8.50 8.08
CA VAL A 9 -8.50 8.77 7.69
C VAL A 9 -8.43 9.28 6.24
N ALA A 10 -9.13 8.62 5.31
CA ALA A 10 -9.16 9.03 3.91
C ALA A 10 -9.71 10.45 3.74
N GLU A 11 -10.78 10.83 4.45
CA GLU A 11 -11.30 12.19 4.39
C GLU A 11 -10.31 13.21 4.98
N ALA A 12 -9.63 12.88 6.07
CA ALA A 12 -8.62 13.75 6.70
C ALA A 12 -7.40 13.99 5.80
N ILE A 13 -7.03 13.04 4.94
CA ILE A 13 -5.88 13.17 4.04
C ILE A 13 -6.26 13.58 2.62
N LYS A 14 -7.53 13.83 2.35
CA LYS A 14 -8.04 14.19 1.02
C LYS A 14 -7.26 15.37 0.44
N PRO A 15 -6.76 15.27 -0.81
CA PRO A 15 -5.98 16.33 -1.41
C PRO A 15 -6.84 17.56 -1.72
N THR A 16 -6.31 18.76 -1.45
CA THR A 16 -6.96 20.04 -1.73
C THR A 16 -6.38 20.75 -2.94
N THR A 17 -5.14 20.40 -3.35
CA THR A 17 -4.50 20.94 -4.56
C THR A 17 -5.15 20.39 -5.83
N LYS A 18 -5.09 21.13 -6.93
CA LYS A 18 -5.54 20.68 -8.26
C LYS A 18 -4.34 20.34 -9.14
N THR A 19 -4.53 19.48 -10.12
CA THR A 19 -3.56 19.20 -11.17
C THR A 19 -4.26 18.97 -12.49
N SER A 20 -3.64 19.40 -13.59
CA SER A 20 -4.06 19.07 -14.96
C SER A 20 -3.36 17.82 -15.50
N LEU A 21 -2.31 17.35 -14.80
CA LEU A 21 -1.56 16.17 -15.20
C LEU A 21 -2.31 14.88 -14.89
N SER A 22 -2.27 13.95 -15.82
CA SER A 22 -2.98 12.68 -15.71
C SER A 22 -2.25 11.68 -14.80
N LEU A 23 -3.02 10.88 -14.07
CA LEU A 23 -2.55 9.64 -13.46
C LEU A 23 -2.71 8.50 -14.47
N ALA A 24 -1.60 7.94 -14.96
CA ALA A 24 -1.64 6.76 -15.80
C ALA A 24 -1.71 5.49 -14.95
N ILE A 25 -2.74 4.67 -15.18
CA ILE A 25 -2.94 3.38 -14.50
C ILE A 25 -2.72 2.28 -15.54
N VAL A 26 -1.74 1.39 -15.31
CA VAL A 26 -1.35 0.31 -16.23
C VAL A 26 -1.62 -1.04 -15.59
N PHE A 27 -2.35 -1.93 -16.24
CA PHE A 27 -2.61 -3.28 -15.72
C PHE A 27 -2.77 -4.31 -16.85
N ALA A 28 -2.61 -5.60 -16.53
CA ALA A 28 -2.84 -6.69 -17.47
C ALA A 28 -4.29 -7.19 -17.41
N SER A 29 -4.91 -7.41 -18.57
CA SER A 29 -6.33 -7.74 -18.75
C SER A 29 -6.76 -9.06 -18.10
N ASN A 30 -5.84 -10.04 -18.01
CA ASN A 30 -6.12 -11.35 -17.39
C ASN A 30 -6.21 -11.33 -15.86
N ASN A 31 -5.97 -10.18 -15.22
CA ASN A 31 -6.06 -10.03 -13.77
C ASN A 31 -7.33 -9.28 -13.38
N SER A 32 -8.40 -10.02 -13.09
CA SER A 32 -9.69 -9.44 -12.70
C SER A 32 -9.61 -8.59 -11.42
N ALA A 33 -8.73 -8.93 -10.50
CA ALA A 33 -8.51 -8.14 -9.29
C ALA A 33 -7.86 -6.79 -9.61
N SER A 34 -6.85 -6.75 -10.49
CA SER A 34 -6.23 -5.51 -10.97
C SER A 34 -7.24 -4.64 -11.73
N LYS A 35 -8.10 -5.23 -12.56
CA LYS A 35 -9.16 -4.51 -13.26
C LYS A 35 -10.18 -3.88 -12.31
N THR A 36 -10.62 -4.64 -11.29
CA THR A 36 -11.54 -4.13 -10.26
C THR A 36 -10.89 -3.00 -9.46
N TYR A 37 -9.61 -3.14 -9.14
CA TYR A 37 -8.85 -2.13 -8.42
C TYR A 37 -8.67 -0.86 -9.27
N ALA A 38 -8.28 -0.99 -10.55
CA ALA A 38 -8.18 0.13 -11.48
C ALA A 38 -9.50 0.92 -11.56
N ASN A 39 -10.62 0.22 -11.71
CA ASN A 39 -11.94 0.86 -11.75
C ASN A 39 -12.28 1.61 -10.46
N SER A 40 -11.87 1.10 -9.30
CA SER A 40 -12.07 1.80 -8.03
C SER A 40 -11.24 3.07 -7.92
N LEU A 41 -10.00 3.04 -8.41
CA LEU A 41 -9.12 4.21 -8.46
C LEU A 41 -9.64 5.27 -9.43
N ILE A 42 -10.13 4.88 -10.61
CA ILE A 42 -10.72 5.80 -11.60
C ILE A 42 -11.92 6.52 -10.99
N LYS A 43 -12.86 5.79 -10.39
CA LYS A 43 -14.02 6.39 -9.72
C LYS A 43 -13.65 7.36 -8.61
N LEU A 44 -12.57 7.09 -7.90
CA LEU A 44 -12.06 8.00 -6.88
C LEU A 44 -11.39 9.23 -7.50
N ALA A 45 -10.59 9.04 -8.56
CA ALA A 45 -9.95 10.12 -9.31
C ALA A 45 -10.99 11.08 -9.91
N GLU A 46 -12.06 10.57 -10.53
CA GLU A 46 -13.19 11.35 -11.04
C GLU A 46 -13.82 12.22 -9.94
N LYS A 47 -14.09 11.66 -8.76
CA LYS A 47 -14.62 12.42 -7.59
C LYS A 47 -13.69 13.51 -7.09
N LEU A 48 -12.43 13.40 -7.41
CA LEU A 48 -11.38 14.34 -7.01
C LEU A 48 -10.94 15.26 -8.16
N ASP A 49 -11.60 15.24 -9.33
CA ASP A 49 -11.20 15.98 -10.53
C ASP A 49 -9.72 15.73 -10.91
N ILE A 50 -9.28 14.47 -10.87
CA ILE A 50 -7.95 14.04 -11.30
C ILE A 50 -8.09 13.36 -12.68
N PRO A 51 -7.47 13.90 -13.74
CA PRO A 51 -7.45 13.25 -15.05
C PRO A 51 -6.77 11.86 -14.95
N THR A 52 -7.33 10.86 -15.61
CA THR A 52 -6.75 9.51 -15.63
C THR A 52 -6.52 9.03 -17.06
N LYS A 53 -5.43 8.28 -17.26
CA LYS A 53 -5.13 7.56 -18.50
C LYS A 53 -5.05 6.07 -18.17
N LEU A 54 -6.05 5.31 -18.64
CA LEU A 54 -6.09 3.87 -18.40
C LEU A 54 -5.40 3.12 -19.54
N VAL A 55 -4.47 2.23 -19.20
CA VAL A 55 -3.81 1.34 -20.15
C VAL A 55 -4.03 -0.11 -19.72
N GLU A 56 -4.87 -0.81 -20.46
CA GLU A 56 -5.10 -2.25 -20.31
C GLU A 56 -4.21 -3.01 -21.30
N LEU A 57 -3.26 -3.78 -20.77
CA LEU A 57 -2.35 -4.60 -21.56
C LEU A 57 -2.98 -5.98 -21.79
N ASP A 58 -2.83 -6.53 -23.00
CA ASP A 58 -3.29 -7.89 -23.32
C ASP A 58 -2.58 -8.92 -22.43
N GLU A 59 -3.23 -10.07 -22.20
CA GLU A 59 -2.64 -11.15 -21.41
C GLU A 59 -1.39 -11.79 -22.05
N ASN A 60 -1.26 -11.69 -23.38
CA ASN A 60 -0.14 -12.18 -24.16
C ASN A 60 0.89 -11.08 -24.48
N VAL A 61 0.73 -9.88 -23.87
CA VAL A 61 1.66 -8.77 -24.07
C VAL A 61 3.10 -9.20 -23.88
N THR A 62 3.97 -8.80 -24.79
CA THR A 62 5.40 -9.09 -24.73
C THR A 62 6.14 -8.16 -23.78
N TYR A 63 7.36 -8.58 -23.38
CA TYR A 63 8.25 -7.74 -22.56
C TYR A 63 8.51 -6.36 -23.24
N ASP A 64 8.78 -6.37 -24.55
CA ASP A 64 9.11 -5.16 -25.31
C ASP A 64 7.91 -4.22 -25.42
N GLU A 65 6.70 -4.74 -25.57
CA GLU A 65 5.48 -3.94 -25.59
C GLU A 65 5.20 -3.28 -24.24
N VAL A 66 5.44 -3.99 -23.12
CA VAL A 66 5.34 -3.38 -21.78
C VAL A 66 6.41 -2.32 -21.59
N ALA A 67 7.66 -2.59 -22.01
CA ALA A 67 8.76 -1.65 -21.93
C ALA A 67 8.46 -0.36 -22.72
N GLU A 68 7.96 -0.49 -23.94
CA GLU A 68 7.60 0.64 -24.80
C GLU A 68 6.42 1.45 -24.22
N CYS A 69 5.42 0.76 -23.66
CA CYS A 69 4.32 1.40 -22.97
C CYS A 69 4.83 2.27 -21.79
N LEU A 70 5.69 1.70 -20.92
CA LEU A 70 6.23 2.43 -19.77
C LEU A 70 7.11 3.61 -20.20
N LYS A 71 7.95 3.45 -21.24
CA LYS A 71 8.74 4.55 -21.83
C LYS A 71 7.86 5.66 -22.38
N SER A 72 6.85 5.29 -23.19
CA SER A 72 5.93 6.25 -23.78
C SER A 72 5.22 7.09 -22.73
N LEU A 73 4.68 6.46 -21.69
CA LEU A 73 4.05 7.14 -20.55
C LEU A 73 5.04 8.00 -19.76
N SER A 74 6.29 7.53 -19.61
CA SER A 74 7.35 8.28 -18.93
C SER A 74 7.74 9.56 -19.67
N ASN A 75 7.70 9.53 -21.00
CA ASN A 75 8.03 10.68 -21.87
C ASN A 75 6.82 11.59 -22.14
N ASP A 76 5.60 11.18 -21.79
CA ASP A 76 4.38 11.97 -22.02
C ASP A 76 4.28 13.08 -20.97
N GLU A 77 4.45 14.34 -21.40
CA GLU A 77 4.39 15.52 -20.53
C GLU A 77 3.01 15.75 -19.91
N THR A 78 1.94 15.16 -20.48
CA THR A 78 0.59 15.22 -19.91
C THR A 78 0.35 14.21 -18.80
N VAL A 79 1.30 13.27 -18.59
CA VAL A 79 1.28 12.26 -17.53
C VAL A 79 2.16 12.69 -16.36
N GLY A 80 1.55 12.99 -15.23
CA GLY A 80 2.27 13.37 -14.02
C GLY A 80 2.89 12.19 -13.29
N ASN A 81 2.13 11.11 -13.14
CA ASN A 81 2.63 9.88 -12.49
C ASN A 81 2.04 8.63 -13.16
N ILE A 82 2.73 7.50 -12.98
CA ILE A 82 2.38 6.19 -13.51
C ILE A 82 2.21 5.22 -12.36
N LEU A 83 1.13 4.45 -12.39
CA LEU A 83 0.80 3.42 -11.40
C LEU A 83 0.62 2.06 -12.10
N PRO A 84 1.69 1.26 -12.23
CA PRO A 84 1.57 -0.12 -12.69
C PRO A 84 0.91 -0.98 -11.61
N LEU A 85 -0.21 -1.62 -11.92
CA LEU A 85 -0.89 -2.54 -11.02
C LEU A 85 -0.31 -3.96 -11.17
N MET A 86 0.44 -4.37 -10.19
CA MET A 86 1.11 -5.67 -10.18
C MET A 86 0.17 -6.80 -9.69
N PRO A 87 0.40 -8.06 -10.06
CA PRO A 87 1.47 -8.52 -10.94
C PRO A 87 1.13 -8.38 -12.43
N PHE A 88 2.15 -8.16 -13.25
CA PHE A 88 2.07 -8.42 -14.69
C PHE A 88 2.03 -9.94 -14.96
N PRO A 89 1.70 -10.39 -16.20
CA PRO A 89 1.74 -11.79 -16.58
C PRO A 89 3.08 -12.47 -16.21
N LYS A 90 3.04 -13.75 -15.83
CA LYS A 90 4.22 -14.46 -15.28
C LYS A 90 5.43 -14.50 -16.22
N HIS A 91 5.21 -14.42 -17.53
CA HIS A 91 6.28 -14.39 -18.54
C HIS A 91 6.97 -13.03 -18.64
N ILE A 92 6.40 -11.99 -18.06
CA ILE A 92 7.02 -10.65 -18.02
C ILE A 92 7.96 -10.54 -16.82
N ASN A 93 9.25 -10.38 -17.10
CA ASN A 93 10.24 -10.16 -16.06
C ASN A 93 10.02 -8.77 -15.41
N LYS A 94 10.08 -8.72 -14.08
CA LYS A 94 9.93 -7.47 -13.30
C LYS A 94 10.94 -6.38 -13.66
N ASN A 95 12.07 -6.73 -14.27
CA ASN A 95 13.06 -5.76 -14.76
C ASN A 95 12.47 -4.78 -15.79
N VAL A 96 11.32 -5.08 -16.38
CA VAL A 96 10.58 -4.17 -17.26
C VAL A 96 10.20 -2.87 -16.56
N LEU A 97 10.06 -2.88 -15.24
CA LEU A 97 9.83 -1.65 -14.45
C LEU A 97 10.99 -0.66 -14.56
N GLY A 98 12.21 -1.11 -14.91
CA GLY A 98 13.35 -0.23 -15.15
C GLY A 98 13.18 0.75 -16.31
N TYR A 99 12.13 0.62 -17.12
CA TYR A 99 11.75 1.59 -18.15
C TYR A 99 10.79 2.69 -17.66
N LEU A 100 10.36 2.61 -16.41
CA LEU A 100 9.57 3.63 -15.75
C LEU A 100 10.49 4.76 -15.28
N ALA A 101 10.11 6.01 -15.57
CA ALA A 101 10.83 7.17 -15.06
C ALA A 101 10.68 7.25 -13.52
N PRO A 102 11.80 7.31 -12.76
CA PRO A 102 11.74 7.28 -11.29
C PRO A 102 10.87 8.40 -10.69
N GLU A 103 10.87 9.58 -11.28
CA GLU A 103 10.09 10.73 -10.85
C GLU A 103 8.58 10.57 -11.08
N LYS A 104 8.17 9.63 -11.96
CA LYS A 104 6.78 9.29 -12.23
C LYS A 104 6.32 8.00 -11.57
N ASP A 105 7.21 7.28 -10.87
CA ASP A 105 6.90 6.05 -10.13
C ASP A 105 6.08 6.34 -8.87
N LEU A 106 4.77 6.30 -8.99
CA LEU A 106 3.88 6.72 -7.92
C LEU A 106 3.92 5.80 -6.69
N ASP A 107 4.05 4.49 -6.91
CA ASP A 107 4.04 3.50 -5.81
C ASP A 107 5.44 3.07 -5.37
N ASN A 108 6.48 3.74 -5.89
CA ASN A 108 7.88 3.46 -5.61
C ASN A 108 8.26 1.98 -5.85
N LEU A 109 7.83 1.44 -6.98
CA LEU A 109 8.11 0.06 -7.38
C LEU A 109 9.60 -0.15 -7.66
N LEU A 110 10.31 0.91 -8.06
CA LEU A 110 11.75 0.91 -8.30
C LEU A 110 12.57 0.95 -7.00
N GLY A 111 11.97 1.37 -5.88
CA GLY A 111 12.65 1.52 -4.59
C GLY A 111 13.71 2.63 -4.56
N ILE A 112 13.63 3.59 -5.48
CA ILE A 112 14.57 4.71 -5.61
C ILE A 112 14.13 5.87 -4.71
N ASN A 113 15.09 6.69 -4.28
CA ASN A 113 14.86 7.94 -3.50
C ASN A 113 14.25 7.76 -2.10
N LEU A 114 14.41 6.60 -1.47
CA LEU A 114 13.89 6.38 -0.11
C LEU A 114 14.62 7.18 0.99
N TRP A 115 15.77 7.81 0.71
CA TRP A 115 16.55 8.53 1.71
C TRP A 115 16.20 10.01 1.82
N LYS A 116 15.72 10.62 0.74
CA LYS A 116 15.26 12.01 0.73
C LYS A 116 13.73 12.02 0.83
N ASP A 117 13.19 12.75 1.80
CA ASP A 117 11.75 12.83 2.03
C ASP A 117 11.09 11.44 2.11
N TYR A 118 11.63 10.60 2.99
CA TYR A 118 11.33 9.16 3.05
C TYR A 118 9.83 8.86 3.01
N PHE A 119 9.03 9.61 3.80
CA PHE A 119 7.59 9.41 3.84
C PHE A 119 6.91 9.66 2.48
N ASP A 120 7.29 10.74 1.81
CA ASP A 120 6.69 11.15 0.54
C ASP A 120 7.01 10.18 -0.60
N ASN A 121 8.15 9.50 -0.50
CA ASN A 121 8.58 8.50 -1.47
C ASN A 121 8.01 7.10 -1.21
N LEU A 122 7.39 6.85 -0.06
CA LEU A 122 6.70 5.57 0.19
C LEU A 122 5.56 5.34 -0.80
N GLY A 123 5.28 4.09 -1.13
CA GLY A 123 4.08 3.69 -1.85
C GLY A 123 2.79 3.99 -1.08
N GLY A 124 1.65 3.90 -1.76
CA GLY A 124 0.35 4.24 -1.17
C GLY A 124 -0.01 3.41 0.06
N THR A 125 0.31 2.13 0.07
CA THR A 125 -0.02 1.24 1.19
C THR A 125 0.81 1.50 2.44
N PRO A 126 2.15 1.63 2.41
CA PRO A 126 2.93 2.08 3.56
C PRO A 126 2.48 3.44 4.09
N GLN A 127 2.22 4.42 3.21
CA GLN A 127 1.69 5.72 3.64
C GLN A 127 0.35 5.59 4.36
N ALA A 128 -0.55 4.72 3.86
CA ALA A 128 -1.85 4.48 4.47
C ALA A 128 -1.73 3.94 5.90
N CYS A 129 -0.81 3.00 6.16
CA CYS A 129 -0.55 2.51 7.51
C CYS A 129 -0.12 3.66 8.44
N ILE A 130 0.80 4.50 7.97
CA ILE A 130 1.34 5.62 8.75
C ILE A 130 0.27 6.68 8.99
N TYR A 131 -0.51 7.07 7.96
CA TYR A 131 -1.63 7.99 8.11
C TYR A 131 -2.65 7.48 9.13
N THR A 132 -2.96 6.19 9.09
CA THR A 132 -3.90 5.56 10.02
C THR A 132 -3.37 5.62 11.45
N LEU A 133 -2.13 5.20 11.69
CA LEU A 133 -1.52 5.27 13.02
C LEU A 133 -1.51 6.71 13.56
N LYS A 134 -1.08 7.68 12.74
CA LYS A 134 -1.05 9.10 13.12
C LYS A 134 -2.44 9.67 13.41
N HIS A 135 -3.44 9.35 12.58
CA HIS A 135 -4.81 9.86 12.75
C HIS A 135 -5.43 9.42 14.07
N TYR A 136 -5.17 8.17 14.46
CA TYR A 136 -5.69 7.62 15.72
C TYR A 136 -4.76 7.84 16.92
N GLY A 137 -3.72 8.68 16.77
CA GLY A 137 -2.82 9.06 17.87
C GLY A 137 -1.98 7.90 18.41
N ILE A 138 -1.68 6.91 17.58
CA ILE A 138 -0.82 5.79 17.98
C ILE A 138 0.64 6.24 17.92
N ASP A 139 1.25 6.40 19.09
CA ASP A 139 2.66 6.74 19.23
C ASP A 139 3.54 5.53 18.88
N LEU A 140 4.64 5.81 18.16
CA LEU A 140 5.63 4.80 17.74
C LEU A 140 6.85 4.77 18.64
N THR A 141 7.12 5.86 19.39
CA THR A 141 8.33 6.05 20.16
C THR A 141 8.47 4.97 21.24
N GLY A 142 9.57 4.22 21.14
CA GLY A 142 9.88 3.13 22.06
C GLY A 142 8.98 1.90 21.96
N LYS A 143 8.06 1.84 20.97
CA LYS A 143 7.17 0.69 20.75
C LYS A 143 7.87 -0.43 20.02
N HIS A 144 7.59 -1.67 20.43
CA HIS A 144 7.95 -2.85 19.65
C HIS A 144 6.91 -3.11 18.56
N VAL A 145 7.31 -2.91 17.31
CA VAL A 145 6.45 -3.12 16.14
C VAL A 145 6.87 -4.38 15.40
N VAL A 146 5.95 -5.31 15.21
CA VAL A 146 6.16 -6.50 14.38
C VAL A 146 5.50 -6.29 13.02
N VAL A 147 6.33 -6.26 11.97
CA VAL A 147 5.88 -6.20 10.57
C VAL A 147 5.91 -7.60 9.99
N ILE A 148 4.75 -8.13 9.57
CA ILE A 148 4.62 -9.45 8.96
C ILE A 148 4.53 -9.28 7.44
N GLY A 149 5.59 -9.63 6.75
CA GLY A 149 5.79 -9.41 5.32
C GLY A 149 7.02 -8.56 5.06
N ARG A 150 7.77 -8.88 3.99
CA ARG A 150 9.02 -8.18 3.62
C ARG A 150 9.08 -7.85 2.13
N SER A 151 7.95 -7.49 1.54
CA SER A 151 7.95 -7.01 0.16
C SER A 151 8.69 -5.69 0.05
N ASN A 152 9.33 -5.46 -1.10
CA ASN A 152 10.04 -4.20 -1.37
C ASN A 152 9.09 -3.00 -1.48
N VAL A 153 7.79 -3.24 -1.69
CA VAL A 153 6.80 -2.18 -1.88
C VAL A 153 6.09 -1.82 -0.58
N VAL A 154 5.93 -2.77 0.36
CA VAL A 154 5.15 -2.54 1.59
C VAL A 154 6.00 -2.79 2.85
N GLY A 155 6.38 -4.04 3.10
CA GLY A 155 6.92 -4.42 4.41
C GLY A 155 8.28 -3.80 4.71
N LEU A 156 9.24 -3.86 3.79
CA LEU A 156 10.57 -3.30 4.02
C LEU A 156 10.57 -1.77 4.12
N PRO A 157 9.94 -1.02 3.19
CA PRO A 157 9.91 0.43 3.31
C PRO A 157 9.14 0.90 4.55
N LEU A 158 8.08 0.20 4.94
CA LEU A 158 7.37 0.51 6.18
C LEU A 158 8.22 0.25 7.42
N ALA A 159 8.94 -0.87 7.48
CA ALA A 159 9.84 -1.18 8.59
C ALA A 159 10.93 -0.10 8.75
N ASN A 160 11.53 0.34 7.65
CA ASN A 160 12.52 1.42 7.68
C ASN A 160 11.92 2.73 8.20
N TYR A 161 10.71 3.09 7.75
CA TYR A 161 10.03 4.28 8.28
C TYR A 161 9.81 4.21 9.79
N LEU A 162 9.36 3.06 10.28
CA LEU A 162 9.10 2.86 11.71
C LEU A 162 10.38 2.98 12.54
N ILE A 163 11.50 2.44 12.06
CA ILE A 163 12.82 2.60 12.69
C ILE A 163 13.22 4.07 12.76
N LEU A 164 13.05 4.81 11.66
CA LEU A 164 13.36 6.25 11.59
C LEU A 164 12.44 7.12 12.47
N ASN A 165 11.34 6.53 12.98
CA ASN A 165 10.41 7.19 13.91
C ASN A 165 10.42 6.50 15.29
N ASP A 166 11.60 6.11 15.75
CA ASP A 166 11.92 5.67 17.10
C ASP A 166 11.23 4.38 17.56
N ALA A 167 10.72 3.55 16.64
CA ALA A 167 10.21 2.23 16.96
C ALA A 167 11.31 1.16 16.95
N THR A 168 11.19 0.15 17.81
CA THR A 168 11.95 -1.10 17.70
C THR A 168 11.20 -2.04 16.78
N VAL A 169 11.79 -2.47 15.66
CA VAL A 169 11.07 -3.21 14.62
C VAL A 169 11.59 -4.63 14.46
N THR A 170 10.68 -5.59 14.47
CA THR A 170 10.93 -6.97 14.05
C THR A 170 10.20 -7.25 12.74
N VAL A 171 10.93 -7.69 11.71
CA VAL A 171 10.34 -8.10 10.42
C VAL A 171 10.24 -9.61 10.35
N CYS A 172 9.01 -10.12 10.27
CA CYS A 172 8.70 -11.54 10.12
C CYS A 172 8.31 -11.86 8.67
N HIS A 173 8.59 -13.10 8.25
CA HIS A 173 8.35 -13.54 6.87
C HIS A 173 8.16 -15.06 6.79
N THR A 174 7.92 -15.61 5.61
CA THR A 174 7.65 -17.05 5.38
C THR A 174 8.72 -18.02 5.91
N LYS A 175 9.92 -17.54 6.24
CA LYS A 175 11.01 -18.34 6.83
C LYS A 175 11.20 -18.07 8.32
N THR A 176 10.41 -17.19 8.92
CA THR A 176 10.43 -16.95 10.38
C THR A 176 9.94 -18.20 11.09
N ARG A 177 10.76 -18.69 12.03
CA ARG A 177 10.36 -19.77 12.93
C ARG A 177 9.55 -19.18 14.07
N ASP A 178 8.50 -19.86 14.48
CA ASP A 178 7.64 -19.43 15.59
C ASP A 178 7.26 -17.95 15.57
N LEU A 179 6.38 -17.59 14.63
CA LEU A 179 5.85 -16.23 14.49
C LEU A 179 5.23 -15.72 15.81
N SER A 180 4.61 -16.64 16.57
CA SER A 180 3.92 -16.33 17.83
C SER A 180 4.87 -15.75 18.89
N SER A 181 6.13 -16.20 18.94
CA SER A 181 7.11 -15.69 19.90
C SER A 181 7.41 -14.20 19.72
N PHE A 182 7.30 -13.68 18.49
CA PHE A 182 7.47 -12.26 18.18
C PHE A 182 6.18 -11.47 18.40
N THR A 183 5.06 -11.98 17.89
CA THR A 183 3.78 -11.24 17.93
C THR A 183 3.23 -11.09 19.34
N LYS A 184 3.48 -12.04 20.24
CA LYS A 184 3.11 -11.95 21.68
C LYS A 184 3.80 -10.79 22.42
N GLN A 185 4.93 -10.33 21.93
CA GLN A 185 5.69 -9.23 22.54
C GLN A 185 5.37 -7.88 21.92
N ALA A 186 4.70 -7.86 20.75
CA ALA A 186 4.47 -6.66 19.97
C ALA A 186 3.47 -5.70 20.65
N ASP A 187 3.79 -4.42 20.66
CA ASP A 187 2.85 -3.34 21.00
C ASP A 187 1.95 -3.05 19.78
N ILE A 188 2.53 -3.15 18.59
CA ILE A 188 1.85 -2.93 17.32
C ILE A 188 2.20 -4.07 16.37
N ILE A 189 1.19 -4.65 15.71
CA ILE A 189 1.38 -5.64 14.65
C ILE A 189 0.85 -5.05 13.35
N ILE A 190 1.70 -5.03 12.31
CA ILE A 190 1.30 -4.65 10.96
C ILE A 190 1.42 -5.88 10.08
N SER A 191 0.28 -6.43 9.63
CA SER A 191 0.27 -7.65 8.81
C SER A 191 0.06 -7.32 7.34
N ALA A 192 1.05 -7.65 6.52
CA ALA A 192 1.08 -7.54 5.06
C ALA A 192 1.58 -8.85 4.42
N ALA A 193 1.10 -9.98 4.94
CA ALA A 193 1.51 -11.32 4.52
C ALA A 193 0.69 -11.87 3.34
N GLY A 194 -0.53 -11.35 3.12
CA GLY A 194 -1.47 -11.89 2.13
C GLY A 194 -1.92 -13.31 2.44
N LYS A 195 -2.05 -13.65 3.74
CA LYS A 195 -2.47 -14.97 4.21
C LYS A 195 -3.49 -14.84 5.33
N ALA A 196 -4.74 -15.19 5.05
CA ALA A 196 -5.83 -15.15 6.02
C ALA A 196 -5.53 -16.00 7.27
N GLY A 197 -5.81 -15.44 8.45
CA GLY A 197 -5.66 -16.12 9.73
C GLY A 197 -4.21 -16.38 10.15
N ILE A 198 -3.23 -15.65 9.61
CA ILE A 198 -1.83 -15.82 10.01
C ILE A 198 -1.56 -15.30 11.43
N VAL A 199 -2.38 -14.37 11.92
CA VAL A 199 -2.36 -13.87 13.30
C VAL A 199 -3.66 -14.25 13.97
N THR A 200 -3.58 -14.99 15.06
CA THR A 200 -4.71 -15.46 15.85
C THR A 200 -4.70 -14.87 17.26
N LYS A 201 -5.81 -14.99 18.00
CA LYS A 201 -5.98 -14.38 19.33
C LYS A 201 -4.95 -14.86 20.36
N ASP A 202 -4.51 -16.11 20.30
CA ASP A 202 -3.50 -16.68 21.20
C ASP A 202 -2.06 -16.23 20.87
N MET A 203 -1.86 -15.60 19.71
CA MET A 203 -0.58 -15.08 19.25
C MET A 203 -0.33 -13.61 19.62
N VAL A 204 -1.23 -12.95 20.34
CA VAL A 204 -1.12 -11.53 20.67
C VAL A 204 -1.30 -11.29 22.17
N LYS A 205 -0.69 -10.22 22.69
CA LYS A 205 -0.91 -9.75 24.05
C LYS A 205 -2.15 -8.86 24.13
N ASP A 206 -2.65 -8.65 25.32
CA ASP A 206 -3.72 -7.68 25.58
C ASP A 206 -3.23 -6.25 25.33
N GLY A 207 -4.10 -5.42 24.77
CA GLY A 207 -3.79 -4.03 24.45
C GLY A 207 -3.01 -3.82 23.13
N VAL A 208 -2.74 -4.86 22.36
CA VAL A 208 -2.04 -4.76 21.06
C VAL A 208 -2.80 -3.84 20.08
N VAL A 209 -2.06 -3.10 19.26
CA VAL A 209 -2.60 -2.37 18.11
C VAL A 209 -2.42 -3.21 16.86
N ILE A 210 -3.48 -3.38 16.07
CA ILE A 210 -3.48 -4.18 14.83
C ILE A 210 -3.71 -3.28 13.62
N VAL A 211 -2.77 -3.32 12.68
CA VAL A 211 -2.88 -2.75 11.34
C VAL A 211 -2.88 -3.89 10.33
N ASP A 212 -4.06 -4.27 9.85
CA ASP A 212 -4.22 -5.35 8.89
C ASP A 212 -4.25 -4.78 7.46
N VAL A 213 -3.24 -5.12 6.68
CA VAL A 213 -3.07 -4.73 5.27
C VAL A 213 -3.50 -5.84 4.31
N GLY A 214 -3.69 -7.05 4.85
CA GLY A 214 -4.03 -8.22 4.06
C GLY A 214 -5.36 -8.07 3.32
N ILE A 215 -5.40 -8.56 2.07
CA ILE A 215 -6.63 -8.72 1.30
C ILE A 215 -6.68 -10.17 0.85
N ASN A 216 -7.57 -10.94 1.45
CA ASN A 216 -7.78 -12.34 1.15
C ASN A 216 -9.26 -12.60 0.83
N PHE A 217 -9.52 -13.73 0.19
CA PHE A 217 -10.87 -14.22 -0.07
C PHE A 217 -11.05 -15.55 0.66
N LYS A 218 -12.01 -15.58 1.59
CA LYS A 218 -12.39 -16.79 2.34
C LYS A 218 -13.90 -16.90 2.34
N ASP A 219 -14.43 -18.05 1.96
CA ASP A 219 -15.88 -18.34 1.90
C ASP A 219 -16.68 -17.28 1.12
N GLY A 220 -16.11 -16.79 -0.01
CA GLY A 220 -16.74 -15.78 -0.87
C GLY A 220 -16.71 -14.35 -0.30
N LYS A 221 -16.04 -14.12 0.83
CA LYS A 221 -15.93 -12.80 1.48
C LYS A 221 -14.50 -12.31 1.52
N ILE A 222 -14.34 -10.99 1.47
CA ILE A 222 -13.06 -10.34 1.69
C ILE A 222 -12.74 -10.38 3.19
N CYS A 223 -11.53 -10.80 3.53
CA CYS A 223 -11.00 -10.77 4.90
C CYS A 223 -9.52 -10.34 4.90
N GLY A 224 -9.02 -9.98 6.08
CA GLY A 224 -7.63 -9.64 6.30
C GLY A 224 -6.74 -10.84 6.57
N ASP A 225 -5.51 -10.54 6.99
CA ASP A 225 -4.53 -11.51 7.47
C ASP A 225 -4.79 -11.91 8.93
N VAL A 226 -5.46 -11.06 9.70
CA VAL A 226 -5.66 -11.22 11.14
C VAL A 226 -7.06 -11.74 11.43
N ASP A 227 -7.18 -12.76 12.27
CA ASP A 227 -8.48 -13.29 12.68
C ASP A 227 -9.27 -12.25 13.46
N ALA A 228 -10.57 -12.14 13.15
CA ALA A 228 -11.45 -11.14 13.77
C ALA A 228 -11.52 -11.25 15.31
N ASN A 229 -11.35 -12.43 15.88
CA ASN A 229 -11.33 -12.64 17.33
C ASN A 229 -10.13 -12.00 18.07
N VAL A 230 -9.11 -11.55 17.32
CA VAL A 230 -8.01 -10.74 17.86
C VAL A 230 -8.53 -9.42 18.43
N MET A 231 -9.65 -8.89 17.91
CA MET A 231 -10.30 -7.69 18.42
C MET A 231 -10.63 -7.74 19.91
N GLU A 232 -10.85 -8.93 20.47
CA GLU A 232 -11.14 -9.08 21.90
C GLU A 232 -9.95 -8.67 22.81
N LYS A 233 -8.73 -8.70 22.26
CA LYS A 233 -7.49 -8.33 22.97
C LYS A 233 -6.93 -6.98 22.50
N ALA A 234 -7.30 -6.53 21.31
CA ALA A 234 -6.74 -5.34 20.72
C ALA A 234 -7.23 -4.05 21.41
N SER A 235 -6.35 -3.07 21.58
CA SER A 235 -6.72 -1.70 21.96
C SER A 235 -7.21 -0.90 20.74
N ALA A 236 -6.62 -1.16 19.55
CA ALA A 236 -7.03 -0.59 18.28
C ALA A 236 -6.88 -1.62 17.15
N PHE A 237 -7.77 -1.57 16.14
CA PHE A 237 -7.82 -2.55 15.07
C PHE A 237 -8.32 -1.93 13.76
N THR A 238 -7.63 -2.18 12.62
CA THR A 238 -8.11 -1.80 11.30
C THR A 238 -8.99 -2.90 10.69
N PRO A 239 -10.22 -2.62 10.29
CA PRO A 239 -11.09 -3.64 9.68
C PRO A 239 -10.67 -3.96 8.23
N VAL A 240 -10.93 -5.18 7.80
CA VAL A 240 -10.84 -5.58 6.39
C VAL A 240 -12.16 -6.23 5.98
N PRO A 241 -12.90 -5.66 5.02
CA PRO A 241 -12.65 -4.41 4.27
C PRO A 241 -12.85 -3.13 5.12
N ASN A 242 -12.68 -1.96 4.49
CA ASN A 242 -12.92 -0.62 5.05
C ASN A 242 -11.82 -0.06 6.00
N GLY A 243 -10.66 -0.68 6.02
CA GLY A 243 -9.46 -0.19 6.71
C GLY A 243 -8.43 0.40 5.74
N ILE A 244 -7.23 -0.15 5.77
CA ILE A 244 -6.05 0.36 5.05
C ILE A 244 -6.26 0.52 3.54
N GLY A 245 -7.00 -0.37 2.87
CA GLY A 245 -7.24 -0.25 1.42
C GLY A 245 -7.95 1.04 1.01
N VAL A 246 -8.88 1.55 1.83
CA VAL A 246 -9.57 2.83 1.58
C VAL A 246 -8.58 4.00 1.71
N VAL A 247 -7.72 3.96 2.72
CA VAL A 247 -6.70 4.98 2.96
C VAL A 247 -5.62 4.95 1.89
N SER A 248 -5.21 3.75 1.44
CA SER A 248 -4.22 3.56 0.38
C SER A 248 -4.64 4.23 -0.94
N ASN A 249 -5.90 4.05 -1.34
CA ASN A 249 -6.43 4.70 -2.53
C ASN A 249 -6.35 6.23 -2.42
N MET A 250 -6.72 6.79 -1.28
CA MET A 250 -6.65 8.24 -1.06
C MET A 250 -5.20 8.74 -0.95
N ALA A 251 -4.30 7.96 -0.34
CA ALA A 251 -2.88 8.29 -0.27
C ALA A 251 -2.24 8.38 -1.67
N ILE A 252 -2.59 7.45 -2.58
CA ILE A 252 -2.17 7.49 -3.99
C ILE A 252 -2.63 8.80 -4.66
N MET A 253 -3.89 9.19 -4.48
CA MET A 253 -4.43 10.43 -5.07
C MET A 253 -3.76 11.68 -4.48
N LYS A 254 -3.52 11.68 -3.17
CA LYS A 254 -2.81 12.76 -2.48
C LYS A 254 -1.37 12.89 -2.97
N LYS A 255 -0.66 11.76 -3.07
CA LYS A 255 0.73 11.72 -3.54
C LYS A 255 0.82 12.21 -4.99
N HIS A 256 -0.06 11.73 -5.88
CA HIS A 256 -0.11 12.20 -7.26
C HIS A 256 -0.23 13.72 -7.35
N ARG A 257 -1.19 14.33 -6.64
CA ARG A 257 -1.37 15.78 -6.64
C ARG A 257 -0.17 16.54 -6.06
N LYS A 258 0.42 16.02 -4.98
CA LYS A 258 1.60 16.63 -4.37
C LYS A 258 2.78 16.67 -5.34
N LEU A 259 3.10 15.54 -5.99
CA LEU A 259 4.21 15.44 -6.93
C LEU A 259 3.98 16.33 -8.17
N CYS A 260 2.75 16.38 -8.68
CA CYS A 260 2.41 17.25 -9.81
C CYS A 260 2.47 18.73 -9.49
N SER A 261 2.28 19.14 -8.23
CA SER A 261 2.37 20.56 -7.83
C SER A 261 3.81 21.05 -7.66
N TRP A 262 4.80 20.16 -7.59
CA TRP A 262 6.23 20.54 -7.49
C TRP A 262 6.88 20.77 -8.86
N ASN A 263 6.26 20.26 -9.92
CA ASN A 263 6.76 20.34 -11.30
C ASN A 263 6.09 21.48 -12.12
N GLY A 264 5.36 22.38 -11.45
CA GLY A 264 4.63 23.51 -12.06
C GLY A 264 5.23 24.89 -11.57
#